data_8d40405cb924849e71132f3af58763a5
#
_entry.id   8d40405cb924849e71132f3af58763a5
#
_cell.length_a   1.000
_cell.length_b   1.000
_cell.length_c   1.000
_cell.angle_alpha   90.00
_cell.angle_beta   90.00
_cell.angle_gamma   90.00
#
_symmetry.space_group_name_H-M   'P 1'
#
loop_
_entity.id
_entity.type
_entity.pdbx_description
1 polymer ?
#
loop_
_entity_poly.entity_id
_entity_poly.type
_entity_poly.pdbx_seq_one_letter_code
_entity_poly.pdbx_strand_id
1 'polypeptide(L)'
;MPELLGCQAQQTTLLRRIRILIVSFVIGLAISGATAIPLPMELTWLLRLMGYPDSAVATGHTGLAYWLLTVRAALVETDRRYPFLPYGTDWLAFGHFVIAVAFYGPYKDPVRNIWVIDLGRIACLLIIPYAMIFGELRHIPFG
;
A
#
# COMPACT_ATOMS: atom_id res chain seq x y z
N MET A 1 -11.18 5.08 45.21
CA MET A 1 -10.27 3.99 44.89
C MET A 1 -10.74 3.11 43.71
N PRO A 2 -12.00 2.69 43.55
CA PRO A 2 -12.47 1.91 42.38
C PRO A 2 -12.44 2.69 41.05
N GLU A 3 -12.70 3.99 41.07
CA GLU A 3 -12.66 4.81 39.83
C GLU A 3 -11.27 4.93 39.20
N LEU A 4 -10.21 5.01 40.04
CA LEU A 4 -8.82 5.06 39.54
C LEU A 4 -8.41 3.74 38.86
N LEU A 5 -8.84 2.59 39.41
CA LEU A 5 -8.60 1.28 38.82
C LEU A 5 -9.32 1.11 37.48
N GLY A 6 -10.55 1.63 37.37
CA GLY A 6 -11.30 1.63 36.10
C GLY A 6 -10.62 2.48 35.03
N CYS A 7 -10.12 3.67 35.38
CA CYS A 7 -9.45 4.58 34.50
C CYS A 7 -8.12 3.96 33.96
N GLN A 8 -7.34 3.32 34.83
CA GLN A 8 -6.10 2.63 34.43
C GLN A 8 -6.35 1.43 33.51
N ALA A 9 -7.39 0.63 33.78
CA ALA A 9 -7.75 -0.50 32.94
C ALA A 9 -8.21 -0.03 31.54
N GLN A 10 -8.94 1.06 31.45
CA GLN A 10 -9.36 1.66 30.19
C GLN A 10 -8.16 2.20 29.40
N GLN A 11 -7.23 2.87 30.05
CA GLN A 11 -6.02 3.40 29.44
C GLN A 11 -5.14 2.29 28.84
N THR A 12 -4.92 1.20 29.59
CA THR A 12 -4.14 0.06 29.08
C THR A 12 -4.79 -0.61 27.88
N THR A 13 -6.12 -0.71 27.88
CA THR A 13 -6.88 -1.27 26.75
C THR A 13 -6.76 -0.38 25.51
N LEU A 14 -6.85 0.93 25.67
CA LEU A 14 -6.68 1.89 24.57
C LEU A 14 -5.27 1.83 23.98
N LEU A 15 -4.25 1.83 24.82
CA LEU A 15 -2.85 1.72 24.36
C LEU A 15 -2.59 0.41 23.61
N ARG A 16 -3.18 -0.69 24.07
CA ARG A 16 -3.08 -1.98 23.37
C ARG A 16 -3.72 -1.92 21.97
N ARG A 17 -4.91 -1.33 21.85
CA ARG A 17 -5.60 -1.15 20.55
C ARG A 17 -4.78 -0.28 19.60
N ILE A 18 -4.23 0.83 20.07
CA ILE A 18 -3.36 1.71 19.29
C ILE A 18 -2.14 0.93 18.77
N ARG A 19 -1.48 0.16 19.63
CA ARG A 19 -0.32 -0.64 19.20
C ARG A 19 -0.67 -1.70 18.16
N ILE A 20 -1.82 -2.37 18.31
CA ILE A 20 -2.30 -3.35 17.32
C ILE A 20 -2.52 -2.67 15.96
N LEU A 21 -3.17 -1.51 15.94
CA LEU A 21 -3.39 -0.76 14.70
C LEU A 21 -2.07 -0.31 14.06
N ILE A 22 -1.11 0.17 14.86
CA ILE A 22 0.22 0.55 14.36
C ILE A 22 0.94 -0.66 13.75
N VAL A 23 0.94 -1.80 14.43
CA VAL A 23 1.56 -3.03 13.91
C VAL A 23 0.91 -3.47 12.61
N SER A 24 -0.42 -3.48 12.54
CA SER A 24 -1.15 -3.82 11.31
C SER A 24 -0.80 -2.87 10.16
N PHE A 25 -0.68 -1.58 10.45
CA PHE A 25 -0.29 -0.57 9.46
C PHE A 25 1.16 -0.78 8.97
N VAL A 26 2.10 -1.02 9.90
CA VAL A 26 3.51 -1.31 9.57
C VAL A 26 3.65 -2.57 8.71
N ILE A 27 2.91 -3.63 9.05
CA ILE A 27 2.87 -4.86 8.24
C ILE A 27 2.32 -4.56 6.85
N GLY A 28 1.23 -3.79 6.75
CA GLY A 28 0.66 -3.38 5.47
C GLY A 28 1.65 -2.59 4.60
N LEU A 29 2.38 -1.64 5.21
CA LEU A 29 3.44 -0.89 4.52
C LEU A 29 4.58 -1.81 4.05
N ALA A 30 5.03 -2.74 4.90
CA ALA A 30 6.10 -3.66 4.55
C ALA A 30 5.70 -4.58 3.39
N ILE A 31 4.47 -5.12 3.42
CA ILE A 31 3.93 -5.93 2.33
C ILE A 31 3.82 -5.08 1.06
N SER A 32 3.22 -3.88 1.14
CA SER A 32 3.08 -2.98 -0.01
C SER A 32 4.42 -2.60 -0.63
N GLY A 33 5.45 -2.34 0.18
CA GLY A 33 6.80 -2.10 -0.32
C GLY A 33 7.42 -3.33 -0.96
N ALA A 34 7.27 -4.50 -0.35
CA ALA A 34 7.82 -5.75 -0.89
C ALA A 34 7.16 -6.15 -2.23
N THR A 35 5.85 -5.94 -2.37
CA THR A 35 5.09 -6.26 -3.58
C THR A 35 5.28 -5.23 -4.71
N ALA A 36 5.74 -4.02 -4.42
CA ALA A 36 6.02 -3.02 -5.43
C ALA A 36 7.24 -3.36 -6.31
N ILE A 37 8.19 -4.15 -5.80
CA ILE A 37 9.43 -4.49 -6.52
C ILE A 37 9.17 -5.50 -7.65
N PRO A 38 8.58 -6.71 -7.39
CA PRO A 38 8.34 -7.70 -8.44
C PRO A 38 6.96 -7.53 -9.12
N LEU A 39 6.47 -6.30 -9.27
CA LEU A 39 5.11 -6.02 -9.74
C LEU A 39 4.70 -6.77 -11.03
N PRO A 40 5.55 -6.88 -12.09
CA PRO A 40 5.20 -7.64 -13.28
C PRO A 40 4.99 -9.14 -13.00
N MET A 41 5.80 -9.69 -12.10
CA MET A 41 5.73 -11.11 -11.72
C MET A 41 4.47 -11.38 -10.88
N GLU A 42 4.17 -10.53 -9.91
CA GLU A 42 2.96 -10.66 -9.08
C GLU A 42 1.69 -10.57 -9.91
N LEU A 43 1.65 -9.62 -10.84
CA LEU A 43 0.51 -9.46 -11.74
C LEU A 43 0.33 -10.68 -12.65
N THR A 44 1.42 -11.29 -13.09
CA THR A 44 1.39 -12.54 -13.85
C THR A 44 0.83 -13.70 -12.99
N TRP A 45 1.27 -13.82 -11.74
CA TRP A 45 0.74 -14.79 -10.79
C TRP A 45 -0.75 -14.60 -10.50
N LEU A 46 -1.18 -13.35 -10.28
CA LEU A 46 -2.58 -13.01 -10.07
C LEU A 46 -3.44 -13.42 -11.26
N LEU A 47 -3.01 -13.10 -12.48
CA LEU A 47 -3.73 -13.46 -13.70
C LEU A 47 -3.81 -14.98 -13.89
N ARG A 48 -2.75 -15.74 -13.59
CA ARG A 48 -2.79 -17.20 -13.59
C ARG A 48 -3.81 -17.75 -12.60
N LEU A 49 -3.88 -17.21 -11.39
CA LEU A 49 -4.89 -17.58 -10.40
C LEU A 49 -6.32 -17.29 -10.87
N MET A 50 -6.51 -16.25 -11.66
CA MET A 50 -7.79 -15.91 -12.31
C MET A 50 -8.08 -16.79 -13.55
N GLY A 51 -7.19 -17.73 -13.92
CA GLY A 51 -7.36 -18.63 -15.05
C GLY A 51 -6.84 -18.10 -16.39
N TYR A 52 -6.10 -16.98 -16.40
CA TYR A 52 -5.53 -16.42 -17.63
C TYR A 52 -4.11 -16.96 -17.85
N PRO A 53 -3.80 -17.53 -19.04
CA PRO A 53 -2.45 -17.96 -19.37
C PRO A 53 -1.51 -16.76 -19.59
N ASP A 54 -0.20 -17.01 -19.58
CA ASP A 54 0.82 -15.96 -19.79
C ASP A 54 0.72 -15.30 -21.18
N SER A 55 0.20 -16.04 -22.15
CA SER A 55 -0.05 -15.56 -23.50
C SER A 55 -1.36 -14.75 -23.64
N ALA A 56 -2.17 -14.64 -22.57
CA ALA A 56 -3.43 -13.90 -22.63
C ALA A 56 -3.17 -12.43 -22.95
N VAL A 57 -3.96 -11.91 -23.89
CA VAL A 57 -3.95 -10.50 -24.31
C VAL A 57 -5.21 -9.81 -23.86
N ALA A 58 -5.17 -8.49 -23.71
CA ALA A 58 -6.31 -7.71 -23.27
C ALA A 58 -7.49 -7.73 -24.27
N THR A 59 -7.19 -7.95 -25.56
CA THR A 59 -8.18 -7.95 -26.65
C THR A 59 -9.25 -9.02 -26.41
N GLY A 60 -10.52 -8.63 -26.46
CA GLY A 60 -11.65 -9.53 -26.22
C GLY A 60 -12.09 -9.67 -24.75
N HIS A 61 -11.40 -9.03 -23.83
CA HIS A 61 -11.78 -8.95 -22.42
C HIS A 61 -12.37 -7.58 -22.07
N THR A 62 -13.09 -7.49 -20.96
CA THR A 62 -13.70 -6.25 -20.44
C THR A 62 -13.48 -6.12 -18.95
N GLY A 63 -13.69 -4.92 -18.39
CA GLY A 63 -13.61 -4.66 -16.96
C GLY A 63 -12.22 -4.93 -16.37
N LEU A 64 -12.18 -5.54 -15.19
CA LEU A 64 -10.97 -5.78 -14.44
C LEU A 64 -9.95 -6.65 -15.19
N ALA A 65 -10.41 -7.69 -15.89
CA ALA A 65 -9.53 -8.56 -16.64
C ALA A 65 -8.79 -7.82 -17.77
N TYR A 66 -9.54 -7.01 -18.54
CA TYR A 66 -8.94 -6.13 -19.55
C TYR A 66 -7.87 -5.22 -18.96
N TRP A 67 -8.20 -4.58 -17.84
CA TRP A 67 -7.28 -3.66 -17.16
C TRP A 67 -6.00 -4.37 -16.69
N LEU A 68 -6.12 -5.48 -15.98
CA LEU A 68 -4.97 -6.23 -15.47
C LEU A 68 -4.07 -6.77 -16.59
N LEU A 69 -4.66 -7.28 -17.68
CA LEU A 69 -3.91 -7.74 -18.85
C LEU A 69 -3.18 -6.59 -19.56
N THR A 70 -3.83 -5.42 -19.68
CA THR A 70 -3.24 -4.21 -20.26
C THR A 70 -2.06 -3.72 -19.42
N VAL A 71 -2.24 -3.63 -18.10
CA VAL A 71 -1.18 -3.19 -17.18
C VAL A 71 -0.01 -4.15 -17.22
N ARG A 72 -0.26 -5.47 -17.20
CA ARG A 72 0.83 -6.47 -17.33
C ARG A 72 1.60 -6.29 -18.62
N ALA A 73 0.92 -6.17 -19.76
CA ALA A 73 1.55 -6.00 -21.05
C ALA A 73 2.42 -4.73 -21.08
N ALA A 74 1.91 -3.62 -20.56
CA ALA A 74 2.63 -2.35 -20.50
C ALA A 74 3.87 -2.44 -19.59
N LEU A 75 3.76 -3.08 -18.42
CA LEU A 75 4.88 -3.26 -17.48
C LEU A 75 5.98 -4.13 -18.09
N VAL A 76 5.63 -5.27 -18.70
CA VAL A 76 6.60 -6.18 -19.33
C VAL A 76 7.27 -5.51 -20.52
N GLU A 77 6.54 -4.79 -21.35
CA GLU A 77 7.14 -4.06 -22.50
C GLU A 77 8.05 -2.93 -22.01
N THR A 78 7.63 -2.21 -20.97
CA THR A 78 8.44 -1.12 -20.38
C THR A 78 9.74 -1.66 -19.79
N ASP A 79 9.67 -2.76 -19.02
CA ASP A 79 10.85 -3.38 -18.42
C ASP A 79 11.83 -3.87 -19.48
N ARG A 80 11.33 -4.48 -20.56
CA ARG A 80 12.15 -4.93 -21.67
C ARG A 80 12.80 -3.77 -22.42
N ARG A 81 12.07 -2.69 -22.67
CA ARG A 81 12.53 -1.58 -23.50
C ARG A 81 13.31 -0.53 -22.72
N TYR A 82 12.95 -0.32 -21.47
CA TYR A 82 13.50 0.71 -20.58
C TYR A 82 13.71 0.16 -19.17
N PRO A 83 14.69 -0.74 -18.96
CA PRO A 83 14.87 -1.46 -17.68
C PRO A 83 15.23 -0.55 -16.50
N PHE A 84 15.50 0.72 -16.73
CA PHE A 84 15.73 1.72 -15.68
C PHE A 84 14.44 2.35 -15.12
N LEU A 85 13.30 2.25 -15.83
CA LEU A 85 12.05 2.86 -15.37
C LEU A 85 11.49 2.22 -14.09
N PRO A 86 11.54 0.89 -13.90
CA PRO A 86 11.14 0.25 -12.65
C PRO A 86 11.91 0.74 -11.41
N TYR A 87 13.10 1.34 -11.60
CA TYR A 87 13.86 1.95 -10.51
C TYR A 87 13.05 3.00 -9.73
N GLY A 88 12.08 3.68 -10.37
CA GLY A 88 11.15 4.57 -9.69
C GLY A 88 10.22 3.84 -8.71
N THR A 89 9.76 2.64 -9.04
CA THR A 89 8.95 1.80 -8.14
C THR A 89 9.79 1.21 -7.01
N ASP A 90 11.07 0.92 -7.24
CA ASP A 90 12.01 0.48 -6.19
C ASP A 90 12.20 1.57 -5.14
N TRP A 91 12.32 2.83 -5.55
CA TRP A 91 12.37 3.97 -4.62
C TRP A 91 11.06 4.14 -3.84
N LEU A 92 9.93 3.91 -4.49
CA LEU A 92 8.63 3.93 -3.80
C LEU A 92 8.56 2.81 -2.75
N ALA A 93 9.01 1.60 -3.09
CA ALA A 93 9.13 0.48 -2.17
C ALA A 93 10.03 0.83 -0.96
N PHE A 94 11.20 1.40 -1.22
CA PHE A 94 12.10 1.89 -0.18
C PHE A 94 11.42 2.91 0.73
N GLY A 95 10.66 3.86 0.16
CA GLY A 95 9.86 4.83 0.92
C GLY A 95 8.88 4.16 1.89
N HIS A 96 8.21 3.08 1.49
CA HIS A 96 7.32 2.32 2.37
C HIS A 96 8.07 1.71 3.56
N PHE A 97 9.25 1.15 3.34
CA PHE A 97 10.06 0.61 4.44
C PHE A 97 10.56 1.70 5.39
N VAL A 98 10.97 2.86 4.87
CA VAL A 98 11.39 4.00 5.69
C VAL A 98 10.24 4.51 6.56
N ILE A 99 9.04 4.63 5.99
CA ILE A 99 7.84 5.03 6.74
C ILE A 99 7.51 3.97 7.80
N ALA A 100 7.58 2.68 7.47
CA ALA A 100 7.36 1.59 8.43
C ALA A 100 8.31 1.69 9.63
N VAL A 101 9.59 2.00 9.40
CA VAL A 101 10.59 2.23 10.46
C VAL A 101 10.24 3.46 11.32
N ALA A 102 9.74 4.55 10.71
CA ALA A 102 9.33 5.76 11.45
C ALA A 102 8.19 5.48 12.45
N PHE A 103 7.33 4.50 12.17
CA PHE A 103 6.25 4.09 13.09
C PHE A 103 6.72 3.28 14.31
N TYR A 104 8.01 2.92 14.38
CA TYR A 104 8.58 2.32 15.60
C TYR A 104 8.46 3.26 16.82
N GLY A 105 8.63 4.58 16.63
CA GLY A 105 8.44 5.57 17.69
C GLY A 105 7.03 5.54 18.30
N PRO A 106 5.95 5.71 17.50
CA PRO A 106 4.57 5.57 17.95
C PRO A 106 4.23 4.21 18.56
N TYR A 107 4.82 3.12 18.08
CA TYR A 107 4.64 1.79 18.68
C TYR A 107 5.18 1.73 20.12
N LYS A 108 6.37 2.31 20.36
CA LYS A 108 7.01 2.33 21.67
C LYS A 108 6.29 3.29 22.61
N ASP A 109 6.04 4.52 22.18
CA ASP A 109 5.37 5.56 22.96
C ASP A 109 4.41 6.38 22.06
N PRO A 110 3.14 5.98 21.96
CA PRO A 110 2.18 6.63 21.08
C PRO A 110 1.83 8.06 21.56
N VAL A 111 1.92 8.35 22.85
CA VAL A 111 1.60 9.67 23.39
C VAL A 111 2.67 10.69 23.01
N ARG A 112 3.92 10.33 23.18
CA ARG A 112 5.06 11.21 22.84
C ARG A 112 5.21 11.43 21.34
N ASN A 113 4.81 10.44 20.53
CA ASN A 113 4.95 10.45 19.06
C ASN A 113 3.61 10.65 18.33
N ILE A 114 2.66 11.34 18.96
CA ILE A 114 1.32 11.58 18.40
C ILE A 114 1.38 12.27 17.03
N TRP A 115 2.35 13.13 16.82
CA TRP A 115 2.53 13.85 15.56
C TRP A 115 2.78 12.92 14.35
N VAL A 116 3.43 11.76 14.56
CA VAL A 116 3.64 10.76 13.50
C VAL A 116 2.31 10.10 13.15
N ILE A 117 1.47 9.82 14.14
CA ILE A 117 0.13 9.26 13.93
C ILE A 117 -0.74 10.25 13.16
N ASP A 118 -0.69 11.53 13.52
CA ASP A 118 -1.44 12.58 12.82
C ASP A 118 -0.94 12.78 11.39
N LEU A 119 0.38 12.73 11.15
CA LEU A 119 0.94 12.73 9.81
C LEU A 119 0.39 11.57 8.98
N GLY A 120 0.37 10.35 9.54
CA GLY A 120 -0.21 9.18 8.88
C GLY A 120 -1.70 9.37 8.54
N ARG A 121 -2.48 9.93 9.45
CA ARG A 121 -3.90 10.25 9.21
C ARG A 121 -4.09 11.26 8.08
N ILE A 122 -3.30 12.33 8.09
CA ILE A 122 -3.33 13.35 7.04
C ILE A 122 -2.96 12.72 5.69
N ALA A 123 -1.90 11.91 5.65
CA ALA A 123 -1.50 11.20 4.42
C ALA A 123 -2.61 10.29 3.87
N CYS A 124 -3.28 9.54 4.74
CA CYS A 124 -4.43 8.70 4.35
C CYS A 124 -5.60 9.51 3.79
N LEU A 125 -5.85 10.71 4.31
CA LEU A 125 -6.91 11.60 3.78
C LEU A 125 -6.51 12.21 2.44
N LEU A 126 -5.24 12.60 2.29
CA LEU A 126 -4.74 13.23 1.08
C LEU A 126 -4.62 12.25 -0.10
N ILE A 127 -4.49 10.94 0.15
CA ILE A 127 -4.39 9.95 -0.94
C ILE A 127 -5.65 9.90 -1.79
N ILE A 128 -6.83 10.18 -1.22
CA ILE A 128 -8.12 10.13 -1.93
C ILE A 128 -8.16 11.19 -3.03
N PRO A 129 -8.04 12.51 -2.75
CA PRO A 129 -8.05 13.53 -3.80
C PRO A 129 -6.86 13.38 -4.76
N TYR A 130 -5.71 12.94 -4.26
CA TYR A 130 -4.54 12.65 -5.09
C TYR A 130 -4.86 11.55 -6.13
N ALA A 131 -5.42 10.43 -5.70
CA ALA A 131 -5.77 9.32 -6.58
C ALA A 131 -6.82 9.73 -7.63
N MET A 132 -7.81 10.54 -7.24
CA MET A 132 -8.84 11.04 -8.18
C MET A 132 -8.22 11.95 -9.25
N ILE A 133 -7.43 12.94 -8.85
CA ILE A 133 -6.81 13.89 -9.78
C ILE A 133 -5.86 13.19 -10.75
N PHE A 134 -4.92 12.40 -10.22
CA PHE A 134 -3.91 11.76 -11.06
C PHE A 134 -4.44 10.54 -11.81
N GLY A 135 -5.45 9.87 -11.29
CA GLY A 135 -6.15 8.82 -12.02
C GLY A 135 -6.82 9.36 -13.29
N GLU A 136 -7.52 10.48 -13.19
CA GLU A 136 -8.11 11.14 -14.34
C GLU A 136 -7.07 11.64 -15.34
N LEU A 137 -6.03 12.32 -14.87
CA LEU A 137 -4.91 12.78 -15.70
C LEU A 137 -4.17 11.64 -16.42
N ARG A 138 -4.17 10.44 -15.87
CA ARG A 138 -3.53 9.25 -16.43
C ARG A 138 -4.50 8.33 -17.18
N HIS A 139 -5.75 8.75 -17.37
CA HIS A 139 -6.80 7.98 -18.04
C HIS A 139 -7.05 6.59 -17.42
N ILE A 140 -6.94 6.51 -16.08
CA ILE A 140 -7.24 5.28 -15.34
C ILE A 140 -8.76 5.14 -15.27
N PRO A 141 -9.36 4.02 -15.74
CA PRO A 141 -10.80 3.83 -15.66
C PRO A 141 -11.23 3.65 -14.20
N PHE A 142 -12.12 4.49 -13.71
CA PHE A 142 -12.71 4.41 -12.37
C PHE A 142 -14.05 3.65 -12.33
N GLY A 143 -14.34 2.80 -13.29
CA GLY A 143 -15.59 2.03 -13.32
C GLY A 143 -15.79 1.31 -14.62
#